data_edcf0bd12f872332b8cff60ce30f0307
#
_entry.id   edcf0bd12f872332b8cff60ce30f0307
#
_cell.length_a   1.000
_cell.length_b   1.000
_cell.length_c   1.000
_cell.angle_alpha   90.00
_cell.angle_beta   90.00
_cell.angle_gamma   90.00
#
_symmetry.space_group_name_H-M   'P 1'
#
loop_
_entity.id
_entity.type
_entity.pdbx_description
1 polymer ?
#
loop_
_entity_poly.entity_id
_entity_poly.type
_entity_poly.pdbx_seq_one_letter_code
_entity_poly.pdbx_strand_id
1 'polypeptide(L)'
;MKETIDETDMEILALLEKNGKAKMHAISRKLGIPASTAHHRIKRMEQEGVIRGWSVVKDYKRLGFGIKAHLLVFVDVTELKKLGKTQTDIARELSKLPGVAEAEIVTGEADLLITVRCRDMDDYRKVLLEKIQAISGIEKTKTMMVISEC
;
A
#
# COMPACT_ATOMS: atom_id res chain seq x y z
N MET A 1 -15.75 -8.03 -24.73
CA MET A 1 -14.38 -8.56 -24.60
C MET A 1 -13.52 -7.50 -23.93
N LYS A 2 -12.82 -7.81 -22.84
CA LYS A 2 -11.81 -6.88 -22.30
C LYS A 2 -10.69 -6.80 -23.32
N GLU A 3 -10.37 -5.60 -23.80
CA GLU A 3 -9.19 -5.39 -24.64
C GLU A 3 -7.94 -5.72 -23.82
N THR A 4 -7.03 -6.46 -24.41
CA THR A 4 -5.75 -6.79 -23.76
C THR A 4 -4.91 -5.53 -23.62
N ILE A 5 -4.29 -5.34 -22.46
CA ILE A 5 -3.31 -4.26 -22.23
C ILE A 5 -2.13 -4.49 -23.19
N ASP A 6 -1.86 -3.51 -24.01
CA ASP A 6 -0.79 -3.52 -24.99
C ASP A 6 0.46 -2.75 -24.52
N GLU A 7 1.52 -2.78 -25.34
CA GLU A 7 2.79 -2.12 -25.04
C GLU A 7 2.61 -0.60 -24.86
N THR A 8 1.78 0.04 -25.70
CA THR A 8 1.48 1.47 -25.58
C THR A 8 0.79 1.80 -24.26
N ASP A 9 -0.11 0.95 -23.80
CA ASP A 9 -0.76 1.12 -22.49
C ASP A 9 0.26 1.04 -21.35
N MET A 10 1.21 0.08 -21.40
CA MET A 10 2.29 -0.04 -20.43
C MET A 10 3.20 1.19 -20.43
N GLU A 11 3.52 1.75 -21.59
CA GLU A 11 4.29 2.98 -21.69
C GLU A 11 3.55 4.19 -21.11
N ILE A 12 2.23 4.29 -21.35
CA ILE A 12 1.38 5.34 -20.74
C ILE A 12 1.40 5.19 -19.21
N LEU A 13 1.21 3.98 -18.68
CA LEU A 13 1.26 3.72 -17.23
C LEU A 13 2.60 4.12 -16.63
N ALA A 14 3.72 3.75 -17.26
CA ALA A 14 5.06 4.11 -16.79
C ALA A 14 5.29 5.65 -16.75
N LEU A 15 4.69 6.39 -17.68
CA LEU A 15 4.74 7.86 -17.66
C LEU A 15 3.89 8.45 -16.53
N LEU A 16 2.71 7.89 -16.31
CA LEU A 16 1.79 8.34 -15.26
C LEU A 16 2.30 7.99 -13.86
N GLU A 17 2.97 6.85 -13.68
CA GLU A 17 3.65 6.50 -12.43
C GLU A 17 4.73 7.51 -12.04
N LYS A 18 5.51 7.97 -13.03
CA LYS A 18 6.54 9.00 -12.80
C LYS A 18 5.94 10.38 -12.54
N ASN A 19 4.82 10.70 -13.18
CA ASN A 19 4.14 11.98 -13.01
C ASN A 19 2.63 11.83 -13.26
N GLY A 20 1.88 11.57 -12.21
CA GLY A 20 0.41 11.45 -12.25
C GLY A 20 -0.33 12.72 -12.71
N LYS A 21 0.38 13.87 -12.83
CA LYS A 21 -0.14 15.13 -13.38
C LYS A 21 0.34 15.39 -14.80
N ALA A 22 0.90 14.40 -15.50
CA ALA A 22 1.37 14.55 -16.87
C ALA A 22 0.23 15.02 -17.78
N LYS A 23 0.48 16.09 -18.52
CA LYS A 23 -0.50 16.60 -19.48
C LYS A 23 -0.59 15.68 -20.70
N MET A 24 -1.80 15.53 -21.26
CA MET A 24 -2.04 14.65 -22.42
C MET A 24 -1.09 14.92 -23.58
N HIS A 25 -0.78 16.19 -23.88
CA HIS A 25 0.16 16.50 -24.97
C HIS A 25 1.62 16.14 -24.63
N ALA A 26 1.99 16.03 -23.37
CA ALA A 26 3.32 15.56 -23.01
C ALA A 26 3.43 14.05 -23.24
N ILE A 27 2.40 13.29 -22.90
CA ILE A 27 2.29 11.85 -23.17
C ILE A 27 2.27 11.61 -24.68
N SER A 28 1.38 12.30 -25.39
CA SER A 28 1.22 12.26 -26.84
C SER A 28 2.56 12.46 -27.57
N ARG A 29 3.27 13.55 -27.25
CA ARG A 29 4.57 13.87 -27.87
C ARG A 29 5.64 12.82 -27.55
N LYS A 30 5.64 12.27 -26.34
CA LYS A 30 6.65 11.31 -25.89
C LYS A 30 6.46 9.94 -26.55
N LEU A 31 5.21 9.54 -26.76
CA LEU A 31 4.87 8.23 -27.34
C LEU A 31 4.55 8.30 -28.86
N GLY A 32 4.52 9.49 -29.44
CA GLY A 32 4.21 9.64 -30.87
C GLY A 32 2.76 9.28 -31.23
N ILE A 33 1.81 9.38 -30.29
CA ILE A 33 0.39 9.06 -30.49
C ILE A 33 -0.48 10.31 -30.35
N PRO A 34 -1.66 10.39 -30.99
CA PRO A 34 -2.58 11.51 -30.80
C PRO A 34 -3.00 11.65 -29.32
N ALA A 35 -3.16 12.91 -28.85
CA ALA A 35 -3.58 13.17 -27.46
C ALA A 35 -4.96 12.57 -27.14
N SER A 36 -5.87 12.54 -28.13
CA SER A 36 -7.18 11.87 -28.01
C SER A 36 -7.04 10.36 -27.79
N THR A 37 -6.10 9.72 -28.48
CA THR A 37 -5.79 8.30 -28.32
C THR A 37 -5.25 8.03 -26.91
N ALA A 38 -4.29 8.82 -26.43
CA ALA A 38 -3.77 8.70 -25.06
C ALA A 38 -4.89 8.85 -24.03
N HIS A 39 -5.74 9.87 -24.20
CA HIS A 39 -6.89 10.08 -23.30
C HIS A 39 -7.87 8.92 -23.30
N HIS A 40 -8.21 8.40 -24.48
CA HIS A 40 -9.13 7.26 -24.60
C HIS A 40 -8.56 6.00 -23.92
N ARG A 41 -7.27 5.72 -24.10
CA ARG A 41 -6.59 4.57 -23.47
C ARG A 41 -6.58 4.69 -21.94
N ILE A 42 -6.27 5.85 -21.39
CA ILE A 42 -6.30 6.10 -19.95
C ILE A 42 -7.70 5.89 -19.40
N LYS A 43 -8.73 6.47 -20.03
CA LYS A 43 -10.13 6.26 -19.62
C LYS A 43 -10.54 4.80 -19.65
N ARG A 44 -10.15 4.06 -20.69
CA ARG A 44 -10.40 2.62 -20.78
C ARG A 44 -9.75 1.89 -19.61
N MET A 45 -8.47 2.16 -19.32
CA MET A 45 -7.75 1.53 -18.21
C MET A 45 -8.37 1.86 -16.84
N GLU A 46 -8.93 3.05 -16.67
CA GLU A 46 -9.73 3.41 -15.48
C GLU A 46 -11.02 2.59 -15.39
N GLN A 47 -11.77 2.50 -16.48
CA GLN A 47 -13.03 1.75 -16.54
C GLN A 47 -12.85 0.25 -16.34
N GLU A 48 -11.76 -0.31 -16.85
CA GLU A 48 -11.40 -1.72 -16.69
C GLU A 48 -10.74 -2.04 -15.34
N GLY A 49 -10.46 -1.02 -14.51
CA GLY A 49 -9.87 -1.16 -13.19
C GLY A 49 -8.36 -1.45 -13.21
N VAL A 50 -7.69 -1.28 -14.35
CA VAL A 50 -6.21 -1.32 -14.46
C VAL A 50 -5.63 -0.14 -13.69
N ILE A 51 -6.16 1.07 -13.93
CA ILE A 51 -5.92 2.24 -13.08
C ILE A 51 -7.02 2.26 -12.03
N ARG A 52 -6.68 1.89 -10.80
CA ARG A 52 -7.64 1.82 -9.69
C ARG A 52 -7.89 3.15 -9.01
N GLY A 53 -7.09 4.16 -9.31
CA GLY A 53 -7.20 5.49 -8.72
C GLY A 53 -5.92 6.29 -8.84
N TRP A 54 -5.99 7.52 -8.35
CA TRP A 54 -4.89 8.47 -8.32
C TRP A 54 -4.52 8.76 -6.88
N SER A 55 -3.23 8.81 -6.57
CA SER A 55 -2.75 9.01 -5.21
C SER A 55 -1.70 10.12 -5.15
N VAL A 56 -1.46 10.59 -3.93
CA VAL A 56 -0.44 11.60 -3.65
C VAL A 56 0.75 10.92 -2.98
N VAL A 57 1.94 11.11 -3.55
CA VAL A 57 3.20 10.74 -2.87
C VAL A 57 3.47 11.78 -1.78
N LYS A 58 3.53 11.34 -0.52
CA LYS A 58 3.70 12.20 0.65
C LYS A 58 5.16 12.18 1.12
N ASP A 59 5.68 13.35 1.42
CA ASP A 59 6.92 13.45 2.20
C ASP A 59 6.56 13.30 3.69
N TYR A 60 6.67 12.08 4.19
CA TYR A 60 6.29 11.77 5.56
C TYR A 60 7.16 12.48 6.60
N LYS A 61 8.45 12.78 6.30
CA LYS A 61 9.31 13.56 7.19
C LYS A 61 8.79 14.98 7.37
N ARG A 62 8.39 15.62 6.26
CA ARG A 62 7.78 16.98 6.32
C ARG A 62 6.42 16.99 7.01
N LEU A 63 5.73 15.86 7.04
CA LEU A 63 4.48 15.68 7.78
C LEU A 63 4.70 15.34 9.26
N GLY A 64 5.97 15.29 9.72
CA GLY A 64 6.31 14.99 11.10
C GLY A 64 6.37 13.51 11.47
N PHE A 65 6.32 12.59 10.48
CA PHE A 65 6.47 11.16 10.70
C PHE A 65 7.94 10.76 10.53
N GLY A 66 8.68 10.78 11.65
CA GLY A 66 10.11 10.49 11.65
C GLY A 66 10.46 9.00 11.65
N ILE A 67 9.49 8.14 11.96
CA ILE A 67 9.70 6.69 12.08
C ILE A 67 8.88 5.95 11.03
N LYS A 68 9.55 5.04 10.33
CA LYS A 68 8.96 3.97 9.52
C LYS A 68 9.47 2.64 10.02
N ALA A 69 8.59 1.69 10.20
CA ALA A 69 8.97 0.32 10.51
C ALA A 69 8.09 -0.68 9.74
N HIS A 70 8.67 -1.83 9.44
CA HIS A 70 7.93 -2.99 8.97
C HIS A 70 7.80 -3.97 10.14
N LEU A 71 6.62 -4.50 10.34
CA LEU A 71 6.37 -5.51 11.36
C LEU A 71 5.93 -6.80 10.69
N LEU A 72 6.63 -7.87 11.01
CA LEU A 72 6.16 -9.23 10.79
C LEU A 72 5.20 -9.57 11.92
N VAL A 73 3.97 -9.91 11.57
CA VAL A 73 2.92 -10.27 12.53
C VAL A 73 2.64 -11.76 12.40
N PHE A 74 2.60 -12.42 13.54
CA PHE A 74 2.30 -13.85 13.66
C PHE A 74 0.97 -13.99 14.35
N VAL A 75 0.09 -14.83 13.83
CA VAL A 75 -1.24 -15.06 14.40
C VAL A 75 -1.32 -16.44 15.08
N ASP A 76 -2.05 -16.50 16.17
CA ASP A 76 -2.43 -17.77 16.77
C ASP A 76 -3.67 -18.33 16.05
N VAL A 77 -3.44 -19.32 15.18
CA VAL A 77 -4.49 -19.96 14.39
C VAL A 77 -5.55 -20.61 15.28
N THR A 78 -5.15 -21.13 16.45
CA THR A 78 -6.07 -21.76 17.41
C THR A 78 -6.99 -20.72 18.03
N GLU A 79 -6.44 -19.59 18.41
CA GLU A 79 -7.19 -18.46 18.95
C GLU A 79 -8.13 -17.87 17.88
N LEU A 80 -7.65 -17.68 16.64
CA LEU A 80 -8.49 -17.21 15.53
C LEU A 80 -9.70 -18.10 15.31
N LYS A 81 -9.52 -19.42 15.33
CA LYS A 81 -10.64 -20.37 15.20
C LYS A 81 -11.67 -20.23 16.33
N LYS A 82 -11.22 -20.05 17.58
CA LYS A 82 -12.10 -19.81 18.72
C LYS A 82 -12.90 -18.52 18.58
N LEU A 83 -12.26 -17.47 18.03
CA LEU A 83 -12.87 -16.18 17.81
C LEU A 83 -13.75 -16.11 16.54
N GLY A 84 -13.74 -17.16 15.70
CA GLY A 84 -14.41 -17.16 14.40
C GLY A 84 -13.81 -16.14 13.43
N LYS A 85 -12.54 -15.78 13.59
CA LYS A 85 -11.79 -14.82 12.76
C LYS A 85 -10.85 -15.54 11.81
N THR A 86 -10.50 -14.84 10.74
CA THR A 86 -9.50 -15.25 9.75
C THR A 86 -8.30 -14.29 9.77
N GLN A 87 -7.20 -14.66 9.11
CA GLN A 87 -6.07 -13.74 8.87
C GLN A 87 -6.52 -12.47 8.13
N THR A 88 -7.50 -12.60 7.23
CA THR A 88 -8.08 -11.47 6.49
C THR A 88 -8.79 -10.49 7.43
N ASP A 89 -9.44 -10.98 8.46
CA ASP A 89 -10.10 -10.12 9.45
C ASP A 89 -9.08 -9.36 10.29
N ILE A 90 -7.98 -10.02 10.69
CA ILE A 90 -6.86 -9.37 11.38
C ILE A 90 -6.20 -8.32 10.48
N ALA A 91 -5.92 -8.63 9.21
CA ALA A 91 -5.36 -7.67 8.26
C ALA A 91 -6.25 -6.43 8.09
N ARG A 92 -7.56 -6.63 7.99
CA ARG A 92 -8.55 -5.55 7.90
C ARG A 92 -8.64 -4.72 9.19
N GLU A 93 -8.51 -5.34 10.34
CA GLU A 93 -8.49 -4.66 11.64
C GLU A 93 -7.23 -3.81 11.77
N LEU A 94 -6.06 -4.37 11.45
CA LEU A 94 -4.78 -3.67 11.43
C LEU A 94 -4.77 -2.47 10.47
N SER A 95 -5.30 -2.64 9.26
CA SER A 95 -5.32 -1.57 8.24
C SER A 95 -6.11 -0.32 8.64
N LYS A 96 -7.00 -0.44 9.62
CA LYS A 96 -7.81 0.68 10.15
C LYS A 96 -7.12 1.42 11.29
N LEU A 97 -6.05 0.88 11.84
CA LEU A 97 -5.36 1.50 12.96
C LEU A 97 -4.62 2.78 12.55
N PRO A 98 -4.75 3.87 13.30
CA PRO A 98 -3.91 5.04 13.11
C PRO A 98 -2.44 4.67 13.28
N GLY A 99 -1.59 5.07 12.34
CA GLY A 99 -0.17 4.73 12.30
C GLY A 99 0.17 3.52 11.43
N VAL A 100 -0.81 2.68 11.07
CA VAL A 100 -0.62 1.61 10.08
C VAL A 100 -0.88 2.18 8.69
N ALA A 101 0.13 2.16 7.84
CA ALA A 101 0.07 2.65 6.47
C ALA A 101 -0.39 1.56 5.49
N GLU A 102 0.06 0.33 5.72
CA GLU A 102 -0.23 -0.83 4.87
C GLU A 102 -0.33 -2.09 5.73
N ALA A 103 -1.19 -3.02 5.33
CA ALA A 103 -1.32 -4.33 5.94
C ALA A 103 -1.57 -5.37 4.85
N GLU A 104 -0.68 -6.36 4.77
CA GLU A 104 -0.67 -7.39 3.74
C GLU A 104 -0.65 -8.78 4.39
N ILE A 105 -1.38 -9.73 3.82
CA ILE A 105 -1.25 -11.14 4.17
C ILE A 105 -0.12 -11.70 3.32
N VAL A 106 0.83 -12.34 3.96
CA VAL A 106 2.02 -12.89 3.29
C VAL A 106 2.12 -14.39 3.54
N THR A 107 2.95 -15.05 2.77
CA THR A 107 3.34 -16.44 3.01
C THR A 107 4.81 -16.52 3.29
N GLY A 108 5.23 -17.44 4.15
CA GLY A 108 6.62 -17.65 4.53
C GLY A 108 6.82 -17.60 6.03
N GLU A 109 7.75 -16.79 6.52
CA GLU A 109 8.12 -16.74 7.95
C GLU A 109 7.00 -16.16 8.82
N ALA A 110 6.20 -15.23 8.30
CA ALA A 110 5.13 -14.55 9.03
C ALA A 110 3.79 -14.69 8.31
N ASP A 111 2.71 -14.39 9.02
CA ASP A 111 1.34 -14.41 8.48
C ASP A 111 0.95 -13.09 7.84
N LEU A 112 1.38 -11.96 8.44
CA LEU A 112 1.12 -10.63 7.90
C LEU A 112 2.39 -9.78 7.94
N LEU A 113 2.47 -8.88 6.98
CA LEU A 113 3.45 -7.79 6.93
C LEU A 113 2.70 -6.47 7.04
N ILE A 114 3.07 -5.63 7.99
CA ILE A 114 2.49 -4.30 8.10
C ILE A 114 3.58 -3.23 8.04
N THR A 115 3.25 -2.10 7.45
CA THR A 115 4.08 -0.89 7.47
C THR A 115 3.44 0.11 8.43
N VAL A 116 4.21 0.56 9.42
CA VAL A 116 3.79 1.61 10.35
C VAL A 116 4.61 2.87 10.14
N ARG A 117 3.95 4.02 10.34
CA ARG A 117 4.56 5.34 10.32
C ARG A 117 4.15 6.11 11.56
N CYS A 118 5.13 6.51 12.34
CA CYS A 118 4.94 7.16 13.62
C CYS A 118 5.78 8.44 13.70
N ARG A 119 5.39 9.34 14.57
CA ARG A 119 6.10 10.62 14.74
C ARG A 119 7.46 10.41 15.42
N ASP A 120 7.46 9.65 16.51
CA ASP A 120 8.59 9.38 17.36
C ASP A 120 8.47 7.98 18.00
N MET A 121 9.42 7.62 18.86
CA MET A 121 9.44 6.32 19.54
C MET A 121 8.30 6.14 20.54
N ASP A 122 7.82 7.20 21.15
CA ASP A 122 6.69 7.11 22.07
C ASP A 122 5.39 6.83 21.33
N ASP A 123 5.19 7.48 20.18
CA ASP A 123 4.06 7.19 19.29
C ASP A 123 4.14 5.75 18.76
N TYR A 124 5.35 5.31 18.33
CA TYR A 124 5.57 3.93 17.89
C TYR A 124 5.24 2.92 19.00
N ARG A 125 5.72 3.15 20.22
CA ARG A 125 5.43 2.30 21.39
C ARG A 125 3.92 2.14 21.62
N LYS A 126 3.18 3.26 21.56
CA LYS A 126 1.71 3.23 21.72
C LYS A 126 1.04 2.43 20.61
N VAL A 127 1.45 2.66 19.35
CA VAL A 127 0.90 1.91 18.20
C VAL A 127 1.18 0.42 18.34
N LEU A 128 2.40 0.04 18.71
CA LEU A 128 2.79 -1.35 18.84
C LEU A 128 2.07 -2.05 20.00
N LEU A 129 2.20 -1.50 21.21
CA LEU A 129 1.77 -2.21 22.44
C LEU A 129 0.27 -2.05 22.71
N GLU A 130 -0.27 -0.86 22.49
CA GLU A 130 -1.65 -0.54 22.89
C GLU A 130 -2.65 -0.80 21.77
N LYS A 131 -2.19 -0.87 20.51
CA LYS A 131 -3.09 -1.07 19.36
C LYS A 131 -2.85 -2.40 18.66
N ILE A 132 -1.62 -2.65 18.18
CA ILE A 132 -1.32 -3.84 17.37
C ILE A 132 -1.35 -5.09 18.24
N GLN A 133 -0.52 -5.14 19.30
CA GLN A 133 -0.43 -6.31 20.17
C GLN A 133 -1.67 -6.52 21.06
N ALA A 134 -2.55 -5.55 21.17
CA ALA A 134 -3.82 -5.67 21.84
C ALA A 134 -4.89 -6.41 21.01
N ILE A 135 -4.67 -6.65 19.73
CA ILE A 135 -5.62 -7.39 18.89
C ILE A 135 -5.58 -8.86 19.23
N SER A 136 -6.73 -9.40 19.67
CA SER A 136 -6.88 -10.82 19.96
C SER A 136 -6.65 -11.67 18.71
N GLY A 137 -5.78 -12.67 18.82
CA GLY A 137 -5.35 -13.53 17.72
C GLY A 137 -3.97 -13.17 17.17
N ILE A 138 -3.35 -12.07 17.60
CA ILE A 138 -1.93 -11.80 17.34
C ILE A 138 -1.10 -12.49 18.43
N GLU A 139 -0.22 -13.41 18.03
CA GLU A 139 0.68 -14.13 18.92
C GLU A 139 1.91 -13.31 19.28
N LYS A 140 2.59 -12.79 18.26
CA LYS A 140 3.82 -12.00 18.40
C LYS A 140 4.06 -11.11 17.19
N THR A 141 4.99 -10.19 17.37
CA THR A 141 5.47 -9.30 16.29
C THR A 141 6.99 -9.25 16.27
N LYS A 142 7.57 -9.11 15.09
CA LYS A 142 8.99 -8.76 14.92
C LYS A 142 9.09 -7.44 14.17
N THR A 143 9.83 -6.50 14.71
CA THR A 143 9.98 -5.16 14.11
C THR A 143 11.27 -5.05 13.32
N MET A 144 11.17 -4.46 12.14
CA MET A 144 12.28 -4.02 11.32
C MET A 144 12.20 -2.51 11.14
N MET A 145 13.04 -1.78 11.89
CA MET A 145 13.10 -0.31 11.77
C MET A 145 13.79 0.08 10.48
N VAL A 146 13.17 0.97 9.70
CA VAL A 146 13.77 1.51 8.49
C VAL A 146 14.77 2.61 8.89
N ILE A 147 16.04 2.38 8.59
CA ILE A 147 17.14 3.32 8.90
C ILE A 147 17.21 4.41 7.82
N SER A 148 16.99 4.04 6.56
CA SER A 148 17.04 4.96 5.42
C SER A 148 16.07 4.50 4.33
N GLU A 149 15.44 5.46 3.66
CA GLU A 149 14.66 5.23 2.43
C GLU A 149 15.50 5.74 1.24
N CYS A 150 15.57 4.94 0.16
CA CYS A 150 16.30 5.28 -1.07
C CYS A 150 15.39 5.95 -2.09
#